data_ec1a06d6ecd68bc0e687a97021a275b7
#
_entry.id   ec1a06d6ecd68bc0e687a97021a275b7
#
_cell.length_a   1.000
_cell.length_b   1.000
_cell.length_c   1.000
_cell.angle_alpha   90.00
_cell.angle_beta   90.00
_cell.angle_gamma   90.00
#
_symmetry.space_group_name_H-M   'P 1'
#
loop_
_entity.id
_entity.type
_entity.pdbx_description
1 polymer ?
#
loop_
_entity_poly.entity_id
_entity_poly.type
_entity_poly.pdbx_seq_one_letter_code
_entity_poly.pdbx_strand_id
1 'polypeptide(L)'
;MYHFFPGGKQELAVQAIAHTAERYRELLDRVFAKSTDIGQVTVTWFNWAARALQETDYADGCPIGTVACEPASSNEALRQATQAVFASWQSRVAAELIGAGVPTAQARRLATFAVASPEGAILLARAHRSTRPLRDTGRVVADTLRAATDRG
;
A
#
# COMPACT_ATOMS: atom_id res chain seq x y z
N MET A 1 -23.13 -15.16 16.91
CA MET A 1 -22.11 -14.33 16.23
C MET A 1 -22.13 -12.85 16.65
N TYR A 2 -23.29 -12.28 16.98
CA TYR A 2 -23.41 -10.84 17.34
C TYR A 2 -22.94 -10.47 18.76
N HIS A 3 -22.67 -11.40 19.65
CA HIS A 3 -22.24 -11.11 21.03
C HIS A 3 -20.81 -10.55 21.14
N PHE A 4 -19.96 -10.73 20.12
CA PHE A 4 -18.57 -10.25 20.13
C PHE A 4 -18.38 -8.87 19.46
N PHE A 5 -19.38 -8.38 18.72
CA PHE A 5 -19.31 -7.10 18.01
C PHE A 5 -20.61 -6.32 18.22
N PRO A 6 -20.70 -5.54 19.30
CA PRO A 6 -21.89 -4.73 19.61
C PRO A 6 -22.29 -3.77 18.46
N GLY A 7 -21.31 -3.25 17.70
CA GLY A 7 -21.49 -2.40 16.50
C GLY A 7 -21.77 -3.19 15.21
N GLY A 8 -21.94 -4.52 15.30
CA GLY A 8 -22.33 -5.36 14.17
C GLY A 8 -21.27 -5.46 13.06
N LYS A 9 -21.74 -5.56 11.81
CA LYS A 9 -20.86 -5.74 10.63
C LYS A 9 -19.87 -4.58 10.41
N GLN A 10 -20.25 -3.36 10.79
CA GLN A 10 -19.42 -2.18 10.65
C GLN A 10 -18.21 -2.24 11.58
N GLU A 11 -18.41 -2.56 12.85
CA GLU A 11 -17.33 -2.72 13.81
C GLU A 11 -16.37 -3.83 13.38
N LEU A 12 -16.89 -4.96 12.94
CA LEU A 12 -16.09 -6.07 12.40
C LEU A 12 -15.22 -5.62 11.21
N ALA A 13 -15.80 -4.85 10.28
CA ALA A 13 -15.07 -4.35 9.12
C ALA A 13 -13.97 -3.37 9.51
N VAL A 14 -14.22 -2.45 10.43
CA VAL A 14 -13.20 -1.52 10.95
C VAL A 14 -12.06 -2.27 11.64
N GLN A 15 -12.38 -3.28 12.46
CA GLN A 15 -11.35 -4.11 13.12
C GLN A 15 -10.56 -4.94 12.11
N ALA A 16 -11.18 -5.46 11.06
CA ALA A 16 -10.49 -6.18 9.98
C ALA A 16 -9.52 -5.26 9.23
N ILE A 17 -9.91 -4.00 8.96
CA ILE A 17 -9.03 -2.98 8.37
C ILE A 17 -7.84 -2.71 9.29
N ALA A 18 -8.07 -2.50 10.58
CA ALA A 18 -7.01 -2.23 11.56
C ALA A 18 -6.01 -3.40 11.65
N HIS A 19 -6.51 -4.64 11.70
CA HIS A 19 -5.66 -5.83 11.70
C HIS A 19 -4.84 -5.97 10.42
N THR A 20 -5.46 -5.72 9.26
CA THR A 20 -4.77 -5.73 7.98
C THR A 20 -3.69 -4.65 7.92
N ALA A 21 -4.00 -3.43 8.37
CA ALA A 21 -3.05 -2.33 8.44
C ALA A 21 -1.81 -2.67 9.27
N GLU A 22 -1.98 -3.32 10.42
CA GLU A 22 -0.88 -3.75 11.28
C GLU A 22 0.01 -4.79 10.59
N ARG A 23 -0.56 -5.77 9.91
CA ARG A 23 0.21 -6.75 9.13
C ARG A 23 1.03 -6.10 8.01
N TYR A 24 0.47 -5.12 7.30
CA TYR A 24 1.19 -4.38 6.28
C TYR A 24 2.29 -3.50 6.87
N ARG A 25 2.05 -2.87 8.02
CA ARG A 25 3.06 -2.09 8.73
C ARG A 25 4.26 -2.98 9.11
N GLU A 26 4.02 -4.14 9.71
CA GLU A 26 5.07 -5.10 10.06
C GLU A 26 5.83 -5.59 8.82
N LEU A 27 5.13 -5.80 7.69
CA LEU A 27 5.77 -6.20 6.46
C LEU A 27 6.68 -5.09 5.90
N LEU A 28 6.20 -3.84 5.89
CA LEU A 28 7.00 -2.68 5.52
C LEU A 28 8.24 -2.53 6.40
N ASP A 29 8.07 -2.62 7.72
CA ASP A 29 9.19 -2.54 8.67
C ASP A 29 10.24 -3.63 8.39
N ARG A 30 9.82 -4.88 8.11
CA ARG A 30 10.74 -5.97 7.74
C ARG A 30 11.47 -5.71 6.42
N VAL A 31 10.81 -5.12 5.44
CA VAL A 31 11.42 -4.83 4.13
C VAL A 31 12.41 -3.67 4.26
N PHE A 32 12.06 -2.61 4.98
CA PHE A 32 12.97 -1.48 5.25
C PHE A 32 14.17 -1.88 6.15
N ALA A 33 13.98 -2.81 7.08
CA ALA A 33 15.09 -3.33 7.90
C ALA A 33 16.14 -4.11 7.08
N LYS A 34 15.79 -4.61 5.90
CA LYS A 34 16.69 -5.40 5.04
C LYS A 34 17.48 -4.58 4.04
N SER A 35 17.06 -3.37 3.74
CA SER A 35 17.72 -2.51 2.75
C SER A 35 17.41 -1.03 3.00
N THR A 36 18.44 -0.20 2.88
CA THR A 36 18.34 1.26 2.87
C THR A 36 18.12 1.82 1.45
N ASP A 37 18.24 0.99 0.41
CA ASP A 37 17.93 1.37 -0.98
C ASP A 37 16.40 1.35 -1.18
N ILE A 38 15.79 2.52 -1.22
CA ILE A 38 14.35 2.70 -1.42
C ILE A 38 13.86 2.02 -2.70
N GLY A 39 14.66 1.98 -3.74
CA GLY A 39 14.30 1.29 -4.98
C GLY A 39 14.26 -0.22 -4.81
N GLN A 40 15.22 -0.81 -4.08
CA GLN A 40 15.21 -2.25 -3.76
C GLN A 40 14.00 -2.61 -2.89
N VAL A 41 13.68 -1.80 -1.90
CA VAL A 41 12.48 -1.93 -1.06
C VAL A 41 11.23 -1.91 -1.93
N THR A 42 11.14 -0.96 -2.86
CA THR A 42 10.00 -0.83 -3.79
C THR A 42 9.84 -2.08 -4.66
N VAL A 43 10.90 -2.54 -5.32
CA VAL A 43 10.84 -3.76 -6.15
C VAL A 43 10.43 -4.96 -5.33
N THR A 44 10.93 -5.10 -4.11
CA THR A 44 10.58 -6.20 -3.20
C THR A 44 9.08 -6.19 -2.87
N TRP A 45 8.53 -5.01 -2.57
CA TRP A 45 7.10 -4.83 -2.31
C TRP A 45 6.22 -5.23 -3.50
N PHE A 46 6.52 -4.72 -4.70
CA PHE A 46 5.76 -5.06 -5.90
C PHE A 46 5.84 -6.54 -6.27
N ASN A 47 7.00 -7.16 -6.07
CA ASN A 47 7.16 -8.61 -6.28
C ASN A 47 6.34 -9.42 -5.28
N TRP A 48 6.27 -8.98 -4.02
CA TRP A 48 5.42 -9.60 -3.01
C TRP A 48 3.94 -9.50 -3.39
N ALA A 49 3.47 -8.31 -3.80
CA ALA A 49 2.10 -8.11 -4.27
C ALA A 49 1.77 -8.99 -5.50
N ALA A 50 2.72 -9.13 -6.43
CA ALA A 50 2.55 -10.00 -7.59
C ALA A 50 2.38 -11.47 -7.20
N ARG A 51 3.17 -11.97 -6.24
CA ARG A 51 3.03 -13.33 -5.72
C ARG A 51 1.70 -13.55 -5.01
N ALA A 52 1.30 -12.62 -4.15
CA ALA A 52 0.02 -12.69 -3.44
C ALA A 52 -1.16 -12.80 -4.41
N LEU A 53 -1.15 -12.04 -5.52
CA LEU A 53 -2.16 -12.16 -6.57
C LEU A 53 -2.14 -13.53 -7.27
N GLN A 54 -0.96 -14.08 -7.56
CA GLN A 54 -0.85 -15.40 -8.18
C GLN A 54 -1.37 -16.51 -7.26
N GLU A 55 -1.08 -16.43 -5.95
CA GLU A 55 -1.50 -17.42 -4.96
C GLU A 55 -3.03 -17.51 -4.85
N THR A 56 -3.75 -16.42 -5.13
CA THR A 56 -5.22 -16.38 -5.14
C THR A 56 -5.83 -16.45 -6.54
N ASP A 57 -5.04 -16.83 -7.54
CA ASP A 57 -5.45 -16.84 -8.95
C ASP A 57 -6.08 -15.51 -9.40
N TYR A 58 -5.50 -14.39 -8.93
CA TYR A 58 -5.95 -13.01 -9.20
C TYR A 58 -7.34 -12.66 -8.64
N ALA A 59 -7.88 -13.47 -7.73
CA ALA A 59 -9.18 -13.22 -7.13
C ALA A 59 -9.12 -12.05 -6.13
N ASP A 60 -8.08 -12.00 -5.31
CA ASP A 60 -7.92 -10.98 -4.28
C ASP A 60 -7.23 -9.73 -4.84
N GLY A 61 -7.40 -8.63 -4.12
CA GLY A 61 -6.73 -7.36 -4.37
C GLY A 61 -6.16 -6.80 -3.08
N CYS A 62 -5.86 -5.50 -3.06
CA CYS A 62 -5.58 -4.82 -1.81
C CYS A 62 -6.87 -4.75 -0.97
N PRO A 63 -6.92 -5.36 0.23
CA PRO A 63 -8.14 -5.32 1.06
C PRO A 63 -8.55 -3.89 1.42
N ILE A 64 -7.58 -3.00 1.65
CA ILE A 64 -7.82 -1.59 1.98
C ILE A 64 -8.37 -0.85 0.76
N GLY A 65 -7.75 -1.04 -0.42
CA GLY A 65 -8.22 -0.46 -1.68
C GLY A 65 -9.61 -0.95 -2.05
N THR A 66 -9.92 -2.22 -1.83
CA THR A 66 -11.25 -2.79 -2.07
C THR A 66 -12.31 -2.07 -1.23
N VAL A 67 -12.08 -1.91 0.07
CA VAL A 67 -13.02 -1.20 0.96
C VAL A 67 -13.12 0.28 0.58
N ALA A 68 -12.01 0.91 0.19
CA ALA A 68 -12.03 2.32 -0.23
C ALA A 68 -12.81 2.55 -1.54
N CYS A 69 -12.91 1.53 -2.40
CA CYS A 69 -13.68 1.58 -3.66
C CYS A 69 -15.17 1.24 -3.48
N GLU A 70 -15.55 0.61 -2.38
CA GLU A 70 -16.98 0.44 -2.08
C GLU A 70 -17.61 1.81 -1.84
N PRO A 71 -18.95 1.97 -2.02
CA PRO A 71 -19.60 3.26 -1.79
C PRO A 71 -19.45 3.69 -0.32
N ALA A 72 -18.23 4.05 0.04
CA ALA A 72 -17.80 4.59 1.33
C ALA A 72 -18.56 5.88 1.70
N SER A 73 -19.23 6.51 0.73
CA SER A 73 -20.14 7.63 0.95
C SER A 73 -21.30 7.31 1.90
N SER A 74 -21.56 6.02 2.17
CA SER A 74 -22.58 5.57 3.10
C SER A 74 -22.02 5.16 4.48
N ASN A 75 -20.68 5.08 4.65
CA ASN A 75 -20.08 4.61 5.89
C ASN A 75 -18.82 5.41 6.27
N GLU A 76 -19.01 6.48 7.02
CA GLU A 76 -17.94 7.39 7.44
C GLU A 76 -16.86 6.68 8.28
N ALA A 77 -17.22 5.71 9.11
CA ALA A 77 -16.24 4.99 9.91
C ALA A 77 -15.27 4.16 9.04
N LEU A 78 -15.77 3.50 7.99
CA LEU A 78 -14.93 2.77 7.03
C LEU A 78 -14.06 3.71 6.20
N ARG A 79 -14.62 4.85 5.76
CA ARG A 79 -13.86 5.88 5.06
C ARG A 79 -12.70 6.40 5.91
N GLN A 80 -12.96 6.73 7.18
CA GLN A 80 -11.91 7.19 8.10
C GLN A 80 -10.87 6.11 8.39
N ALA A 81 -11.28 4.86 8.57
CA ALA A 81 -10.37 3.76 8.81
C ALA A 81 -9.43 3.54 7.60
N THR A 82 -9.94 3.51 6.38
CA THR A 82 -9.12 3.37 5.16
C THR A 82 -8.22 4.58 4.94
N GLN A 83 -8.70 5.80 5.18
CA GLN A 83 -7.90 7.02 5.13
C GLN A 83 -6.70 6.95 6.10
N ALA A 84 -6.93 6.52 7.33
CA ALA A 84 -5.87 6.41 8.33
C ALA A 84 -4.78 5.43 7.90
N VAL A 85 -5.15 4.30 7.29
CA VAL A 85 -4.20 3.32 6.77
C VAL A 85 -3.36 3.91 5.64
N PHE A 86 -3.97 4.48 4.60
CA PHE A 86 -3.23 5.09 3.50
C PHE A 86 -2.34 6.23 3.96
N ALA A 87 -2.82 7.09 4.88
CA ALA A 87 -2.02 8.16 5.46
C ALA A 87 -0.80 7.61 6.22
N SER A 88 -0.93 6.51 6.96
CA SER A 88 0.19 5.88 7.65
C SER A 88 1.24 5.34 6.67
N TRP A 89 0.84 4.71 5.57
CA TRP A 89 1.75 4.23 4.54
C TRP A 89 2.48 5.38 3.83
N GLN A 90 1.75 6.43 3.46
CA GLN A 90 2.35 7.63 2.87
C GLN A 90 3.35 8.29 3.83
N SER A 91 3.01 8.42 5.12
CA SER A 91 3.90 8.98 6.12
C SER A 91 5.17 8.15 6.30
N ARG A 92 5.05 6.82 6.28
CA ARG A 92 6.20 5.92 6.39
C ARG A 92 7.17 6.08 5.21
N VAL A 93 6.66 6.06 3.98
CA VAL A 93 7.48 6.25 2.76
C VAL A 93 8.09 7.65 2.73
N ALA A 94 7.33 8.69 3.08
CA ALA A 94 7.83 10.06 3.13
C ALA A 94 8.97 10.21 4.15
N ALA A 95 8.88 9.57 5.31
CA ALA A 95 9.92 9.60 6.33
C ALA A 95 11.23 8.99 5.82
N GLU A 96 11.19 7.87 5.11
CA GLU A 96 12.38 7.26 4.50
C GLU A 96 13.02 8.18 3.45
N LEU A 97 12.21 8.78 2.58
CA LEU A 97 12.71 9.73 1.57
C LEU A 97 13.33 10.98 2.19
N ILE A 98 12.72 11.53 3.24
CA ILE A 98 13.25 12.69 3.98
C ILE A 98 14.58 12.30 4.65
N GLY A 99 14.64 11.13 5.28
CA GLY A 99 15.86 10.59 5.87
C GLY A 99 17.01 10.40 4.86
N ALA A 100 16.66 10.15 3.59
CA ALA A 100 17.59 10.06 2.47
C ALA A 100 17.91 11.43 1.81
N GLY A 101 17.49 12.56 2.39
CA GLY A 101 17.81 13.91 1.92
C GLY A 101 16.80 14.53 0.95
N VAL A 102 15.69 13.83 0.61
CA VAL A 102 14.68 14.39 -0.28
C VAL A 102 13.89 15.51 0.42
N PRO A 103 13.71 16.70 -0.20
CA PRO A 103 12.97 17.79 0.40
C PRO A 103 11.54 17.37 0.79
N THR A 104 11.06 17.78 1.95
CA THR A 104 9.79 17.34 2.56
C THR A 104 8.59 17.42 1.60
N ALA A 105 8.45 18.52 0.87
CA ALA A 105 7.33 18.69 -0.07
C ALA A 105 7.40 17.69 -1.23
N GLN A 106 8.60 17.39 -1.72
CA GLN A 106 8.83 16.39 -2.76
C GLN A 106 8.62 14.97 -2.23
N ALA A 107 9.14 14.67 -1.05
CA ALA A 107 8.98 13.38 -0.39
C ALA A 107 7.51 13.00 -0.19
N ARG A 108 6.67 13.95 0.22
CA ARG A 108 5.21 13.75 0.36
C ARG A 108 4.53 13.42 -0.97
N ARG A 109 4.89 14.12 -2.06
CA ARG A 109 4.34 13.81 -3.40
C ARG A 109 4.77 12.43 -3.89
N LEU A 110 6.04 12.10 -3.71
CA LEU A 110 6.58 10.79 -4.08
C LEU A 110 5.97 9.66 -3.24
N ALA A 111 5.71 9.89 -1.96
CA ALA A 111 5.03 8.93 -1.11
C ALA A 111 3.58 8.68 -1.58
N THR A 112 2.86 9.72 -1.99
CA THR A 112 1.53 9.55 -2.59
C THR A 112 1.61 8.73 -3.89
N PHE A 113 2.56 9.02 -4.76
CA PHE A 113 2.79 8.26 -5.98
C PHE A 113 3.13 6.79 -5.69
N ALA A 114 4.03 6.53 -4.73
CA ALA A 114 4.45 5.19 -4.35
C ALA A 114 3.31 4.34 -3.76
N VAL A 115 2.36 4.96 -3.04
CA VAL A 115 1.19 4.25 -2.47
C VAL A 115 0.09 4.08 -3.51
N ALA A 116 -0.14 5.06 -4.38
CA ALA A 116 -1.19 4.98 -5.40
C ALA A 116 -0.84 4.01 -6.55
N SER A 117 0.43 3.91 -6.92
CA SER A 117 0.88 3.11 -8.06
C SER A 117 0.58 1.61 -7.93
N PRO A 118 0.84 0.93 -6.79
CA PRO A 118 0.50 -0.48 -6.63
C PRO A 118 -1.00 -0.73 -6.68
N GLU A 119 -1.84 0.17 -6.19
CA GLU A 119 -3.30 0.03 -6.24
C GLU A 119 -3.79 -0.05 -7.69
N GLY A 120 -3.33 0.87 -8.56
CA GLY A 120 -3.63 0.83 -9.99
C GLY A 120 -3.04 -0.39 -10.70
N ALA A 121 -1.80 -0.76 -10.37
CA ALA A 121 -1.14 -1.93 -10.95
C ALA A 121 -1.83 -3.25 -10.57
N ILE A 122 -2.36 -3.36 -9.34
CA ILE A 122 -3.16 -4.51 -8.88
C ILE A 122 -4.44 -4.63 -9.72
N LEU A 123 -5.17 -3.54 -9.96
CA LEU A 123 -6.37 -3.56 -10.79
C LEU A 123 -6.07 -4.05 -12.23
N LEU A 124 -5.00 -3.54 -12.84
CA LEU A 124 -4.56 -3.97 -14.16
C LEU A 124 -4.12 -5.44 -14.17
N ALA A 125 -3.36 -5.87 -13.17
CA ALA A 125 -2.90 -7.25 -13.04
C ALA A 125 -4.07 -8.24 -12.92
N ARG A 126 -5.09 -7.90 -12.15
CA ARG A 126 -6.33 -8.70 -12.03
C ARG A 126 -7.08 -8.77 -13.37
N ALA A 127 -7.29 -7.62 -14.02
CA ALA A 127 -8.00 -7.56 -15.29
C ALA A 127 -7.29 -8.37 -16.41
N HIS A 128 -5.97 -8.33 -16.44
CA HIS A 128 -5.15 -9.05 -17.42
C HIS A 128 -4.80 -10.49 -16.99
N ARG A 129 -5.10 -10.90 -15.77
CA ARG A 129 -4.63 -12.16 -15.16
C ARG A 129 -3.12 -12.35 -15.36
N SER A 130 -2.35 -11.29 -15.07
CA SER A 130 -0.90 -11.23 -15.32
C SER A 130 -0.21 -10.36 -14.28
N THR A 131 0.94 -10.79 -13.79
CA THR A 131 1.76 -9.99 -12.88
C THR A 131 2.57 -8.89 -13.57
N ARG A 132 2.55 -8.83 -14.91
CA ARG A 132 3.36 -7.87 -15.68
C ARG A 132 3.08 -6.41 -15.29
N PRO A 133 1.82 -5.95 -15.13
CA PRO A 133 1.57 -4.57 -14.70
C PRO A 133 2.25 -4.21 -13.38
N LEU A 134 2.25 -5.11 -12.39
CA LEU A 134 2.94 -4.90 -11.11
C LEU A 134 4.45 -4.81 -11.27
N ARG A 135 5.05 -5.70 -12.06
CA ARG A 135 6.50 -5.71 -12.29
C ARG A 135 6.98 -4.46 -13.03
N ASP A 136 6.26 -4.07 -14.07
CA ASP A 136 6.60 -2.90 -14.88
C ASP A 136 6.43 -1.61 -14.08
N THR A 137 5.31 -1.45 -13.38
CA THR A 137 5.06 -0.31 -12.48
C THR A 137 6.09 -0.24 -11.36
N GLY A 138 6.41 -1.38 -10.75
CA GLY A 138 7.38 -1.46 -9.65
C GLY A 138 8.77 -0.98 -10.05
N ARG A 139 9.22 -1.29 -11.28
CA ARG A 139 10.49 -0.77 -11.81
C ARG A 139 10.47 0.75 -11.97
N VAL A 140 9.42 1.29 -12.59
CA VAL A 140 9.29 2.73 -12.81
C VAL A 140 9.23 3.50 -11.49
N VAL A 141 8.48 3.00 -10.51
CA VAL A 141 8.41 3.61 -9.17
C VAL A 141 9.78 3.55 -8.50
N ALA A 142 10.45 2.40 -8.53
CA ALA A 142 11.78 2.22 -7.94
C ALA A 142 12.81 3.19 -8.53
N ASP A 143 12.87 3.31 -9.86
CA ASP A 143 13.79 4.20 -10.55
C ASP A 143 13.48 5.68 -10.24
N THR A 144 12.19 6.04 -10.14
CA THR A 144 11.76 7.39 -9.77
C THR A 144 12.20 7.75 -8.35
N LEU A 145 12.04 6.83 -7.40
CA LEU A 145 12.42 7.06 -6.01
C LEU A 145 13.94 7.11 -5.84
N ARG A 146 14.71 6.23 -6.49
CA ARG A 146 16.19 6.29 -6.50
C ARG A 146 16.68 7.62 -7.05
N ALA A 147 16.19 8.03 -8.22
CA ALA A 147 16.59 9.29 -8.82
C ALA A 147 16.31 10.51 -7.95
N ALA A 148 15.38 10.43 -7.02
CA ALA A 148 15.11 11.50 -6.05
C ALA A 148 16.10 11.46 -4.88
N THR A 149 16.51 10.28 -4.40
CA THR A 149 17.48 10.12 -3.31
C THR A 149 18.90 10.41 -3.76
N ASP A 150 19.27 10.13 -5.03
CA ASP A 150 20.61 10.38 -5.57
C ASP A 150 20.90 11.89 -5.79
N ARG A 151 19.85 12.73 -5.75
CA ARG A 151 19.97 14.19 -5.92
C ARG A 151 19.91 14.99 -4.62
N GLY A 152 19.64 14.33 -3.50
CA GLY A 152 19.62 14.92 -2.16
C GLY A 152 20.95 14.77 -1.47
#